data_77f38e78f80d9de427f320b5ba93caf0
#
_entry.id   77f38e78f80d9de427f320b5ba93caf0
#
_cell.length_a   1.000
_cell.length_b   1.000
_cell.length_c   1.000
_cell.angle_alpha   90.00
_cell.angle_beta   90.00
_cell.angle_gamma   90.00
#
_symmetry.space_group_name_H-M   'P 1'
#
loop_
_entity.id
_entity.type
_entity.pdbx_description
1 polymer ?
#
loop_
_entity_poly.entity_id
_entity_poly.type
_entity_poly.pdbx_seq_one_letter_code
_entity_poly.pdbx_strand_id
1 'polypeptide(L)'
;MASELRVNTLKDASGNNSVGMSTVAQGSAKVWGSVQGSNAAFNDSFNCSSLADNGTGDGTPSFTNSMANTNYAHNLGHRPGSLTSGSSNQRNMHIETIATGSINIINSYTTTGGALIFYDVNHTFSIDGDLA
;
A
#
# COMPACT_ATOMS: atom_id res chain seq x y z
N MET A 1 30.98 4.27 -12.26
CA MET A 1 30.10 3.92 -13.42
C MET A 1 28.94 3.09 -12.91
N ALA A 2 27.72 3.44 -13.26
CA ALA A 2 26.57 2.58 -12.99
C ALA A 2 26.55 1.47 -14.03
N SER A 3 26.39 0.20 -13.60
CA SER A 3 26.21 -0.94 -14.50
C SER A 3 24.75 -1.05 -14.87
N GLU A 4 24.45 -1.21 -16.16
CA GLU A 4 23.10 -1.38 -16.69
C GLU A 4 22.98 -2.73 -17.39
N LEU A 5 21.93 -3.50 -17.07
CA LEU A 5 21.58 -4.73 -17.77
C LEU A 5 20.32 -4.48 -18.61
N ARG A 6 20.44 -4.58 -19.94
CA ARG A 6 19.31 -4.41 -20.88
C ARG A 6 18.90 -5.79 -21.41
N VAL A 7 17.76 -6.29 -20.97
CA VAL A 7 17.19 -7.57 -21.41
C VAL A 7 15.70 -7.43 -21.65
N ASN A 8 15.17 -8.17 -22.62
CA ASN A 8 13.72 -8.22 -22.89
C ASN A 8 13.03 -9.32 -22.09
N THR A 9 13.76 -10.36 -21.71
CA THR A 9 13.22 -11.55 -21.03
C THR A 9 14.28 -12.10 -20.07
N LEU A 10 13.84 -12.47 -18.86
CA LEU A 10 14.61 -13.26 -17.91
C LEU A 10 14.22 -14.72 -18.04
N LYS A 11 15.21 -15.63 -18.07
CA LYS A 11 15.01 -17.08 -18.14
C LYS A 11 15.83 -17.79 -17.06
N ASP A 12 15.36 -18.96 -16.63
CA ASP A 12 16.18 -19.86 -15.83
C ASP A 12 17.32 -20.46 -16.65
N ALA A 13 18.25 -21.17 -16.00
CA ALA A 13 19.41 -21.78 -16.66
C ALA A 13 19.03 -22.85 -17.71
N SER A 14 17.86 -23.47 -17.56
CA SER A 14 17.33 -24.48 -18.51
C SER A 14 16.55 -23.85 -19.66
N GLY A 15 16.23 -22.56 -19.57
CA GLY A 15 15.42 -21.81 -20.54
C GLY A 15 13.95 -22.15 -20.58
N ASN A 16 13.46 -22.98 -19.66
CA ASN A 16 12.07 -23.42 -19.61
C ASN A 16 11.14 -22.39 -18.97
N ASN A 17 11.60 -21.67 -17.95
CA ASN A 17 10.84 -20.63 -17.29
C ASN A 17 11.32 -19.27 -17.77
N SER A 18 10.39 -18.47 -18.30
CA SER A 18 10.72 -17.13 -18.80
C SER A 18 9.69 -16.10 -18.35
N VAL A 19 10.16 -14.89 -18.07
CA VAL A 19 9.31 -13.75 -17.77
C VAL A 19 9.77 -12.55 -18.59
N GLY A 20 8.83 -11.91 -19.28
CA GLY A 20 9.08 -10.66 -20.00
C GLY A 20 9.35 -9.51 -19.03
N MET A 21 10.22 -8.58 -19.40
CA MET A 21 10.51 -7.42 -18.55
C MET A 21 9.29 -6.52 -18.32
N SER A 22 8.34 -6.49 -19.26
CA SER A 22 7.05 -5.81 -19.06
C SER A 22 6.24 -6.43 -17.91
N THR A 23 6.25 -7.77 -17.80
CA THR A 23 5.57 -8.49 -16.70
C THR A 23 6.25 -8.19 -15.36
N VAL A 24 7.59 -8.18 -15.32
CA VAL A 24 8.35 -7.80 -14.12
C VAL A 24 8.04 -6.36 -13.73
N ALA A 25 8.04 -5.44 -14.70
CA ALA A 25 7.76 -4.05 -14.46
C ALA A 25 6.34 -3.81 -13.95
N GLN A 26 5.32 -4.46 -14.51
CA GLN A 26 3.93 -4.30 -14.09
C GLN A 26 3.59 -5.10 -12.83
N GLY A 27 4.19 -6.27 -12.65
CA GLY A 27 3.92 -7.16 -11.52
C GLY A 27 4.68 -6.85 -10.23
N SER A 28 5.54 -5.83 -10.21
CA SER A 28 6.24 -5.40 -9.00
C SER A 28 5.53 -4.22 -8.34
N ALA A 29 5.44 -4.24 -7.01
CA ALA A 29 4.91 -3.10 -6.25
C ALA A 29 5.73 -1.83 -6.53
N LYS A 30 5.05 -0.75 -6.87
CA LYS A 30 5.66 0.57 -7.15
C LYS A 30 5.72 1.47 -5.94
N VAL A 31 4.79 1.26 -5.02
CA VAL A 31 4.70 1.96 -3.74
C VAL A 31 4.31 0.95 -2.69
N TRP A 32 4.92 1.00 -1.52
CA TRP A 32 4.41 0.29 -0.35
C TRP A 32 4.79 1.02 0.93
N GLY A 33 4.00 0.82 1.97
CA GLY A 33 4.25 1.36 3.28
C GLY A 33 3.73 0.49 4.41
N SER A 34 4.46 0.55 5.51
CA SER A 34 4.08 0.04 6.82
C SER A 34 3.86 1.23 7.74
N VAL A 35 2.61 1.49 8.08
CA VAL A 35 2.16 2.69 8.79
C VAL A 35 1.98 2.38 10.27
N GLN A 36 2.40 3.32 11.13
CA GLN A 36 2.09 3.29 12.57
C GLN A 36 0.62 3.60 12.82
N GLY A 37 0.09 3.07 13.93
CA GLY A 37 -1.32 3.21 14.28
C GLY A 37 -1.81 4.65 14.44
N SER A 38 -0.93 5.56 14.82
CA SER A 38 -1.25 6.97 14.93
C SER A 38 -1.30 7.74 13.61
N ASN A 39 -1.07 7.07 12.46
CA ASN A 39 -0.90 7.69 11.14
C ASN A 39 0.18 8.81 11.08
N ALA A 40 1.03 8.88 12.10
CA ALA A 40 2.02 9.95 12.23
C ALA A 40 3.36 9.64 11.55
N ALA A 41 3.64 8.35 11.25
CA ALA A 41 4.90 7.93 10.64
C ALA A 41 4.79 6.59 9.92
N PHE A 42 5.70 6.39 8.96
CA PHE A 42 6.01 5.06 8.45
C PHE A 42 6.96 4.33 9.40
N ASN A 43 6.72 3.03 9.62
CA ASN A 43 7.75 2.14 10.18
C ASN A 43 8.81 1.85 9.11
N ASP A 44 8.35 1.66 7.86
CA ASP A 44 9.17 1.43 6.68
C ASP A 44 8.33 1.70 5.42
N SER A 45 8.98 2.09 4.32
CA SER A 45 8.26 2.38 3.08
C SER A 45 9.19 2.40 1.86
N PHE A 46 8.60 2.24 0.69
CA PHE A 46 9.25 2.40 -0.60
C PHE A 46 8.43 3.34 -1.48
N ASN A 47 9.09 4.29 -2.12
CA ASN A 47 8.50 5.31 -2.99
C ASN A 47 7.43 6.17 -2.28
N CYS A 48 7.55 6.36 -0.97
CA CYS A 48 6.72 7.28 -0.20
C CYS A 48 7.53 8.51 0.18
N SER A 49 6.95 9.70 0.06
CA SER A 49 7.59 10.98 0.40
C SER A 49 7.12 11.53 1.74
N SER A 50 5.86 11.33 2.08
CA SER A 50 5.26 11.81 3.33
C SER A 50 4.02 11.01 3.69
N LEU A 51 3.61 11.17 4.95
CA LEU A 51 2.35 10.65 5.48
C LEU A 51 1.66 11.81 6.19
N ALA A 52 0.48 12.18 5.73
CA ALA A 52 -0.36 13.15 6.43
C ALA A 52 -1.32 12.40 7.36
N ASP A 53 -1.38 12.83 8.62
CA ASP A 53 -2.38 12.43 9.60
C ASP A 53 -3.55 13.40 9.47
N ASN A 54 -4.70 12.92 8.98
CA ASN A 54 -5.93 13.72 8.81
C ASN A 54 -6.87 13.57 10.00
N GLY A 55 -6.53 12.73 10.96
CA GLY A 55 -7.31 12.43 12.16
C GLY A 55 -7.39 10.94 12.46
N THR A 56 -8.12 10.58 13.50
CA THR A 56 -8.24 9.19 13.96
C THR A 56 -8.66 8.26 12.82
N GLY A 57 -7.83 7.28 12.51
CA GLY A 57 -8.08 6.28 11.48
C GLY A 57 -7.95 6.77 10.05
N ASP A 58 -7.51 8.00 9.82
CA ASP A 58 -7.44 8.66 8.51
C ASP A 58 -6.02 9.12 8.22
N GLY A 59 -5.39 8.52 7.20
CA GLY A 59 -4.03 8.83 6.80
C GLY A 59 -3.85 8.89 5.29
N THR A 60 -3.04 9.84 4.84
CA THR A 60 -2.75 10.04 3.41
C THR A 60 -1.26 9.86 3.12
N PRO A 61 -0.81 8.65 2.71
CA PRO A 61 0.51 8.46 2.10
C PRO A 61 0.62 9.22 0.78
N SER A 62 1.69 9.99 0.61
CA SER A 62 2.08 10.63 -0.65
C SER A 62 3.28 9.90 -1.27
N PHE A 63 3.34 9.86 -2.59
CA PHE A 63 4.37 9.14 -3.32
C PHE A 63 5.51 10.07 -3.75
N THR A 64 6.73 9.55 -3.76
CA THR A 64 7.90 10.27 -4.30
C THR A 64 7.82 10.36 -5.82
N ASN A 65 7.52 9.25 -6.48
CA ASN A 65 7.27 9.17 -7.91
C ASN A 65 5.82 8.81 -8.12
N SER A 66 5.11 9.64 -8.86
CA SER A 66 3.68 9.44 -9.12
C SER A 66 3.41 8.22 -10.01
N MET A 67 2.23 7.65 -9.87
CA MET A 67 1.69 6.66 -10.80
C MET A 67 1.29 7.36 -12.11
N ALA A 68 1.36 6.66 -13.23
CA ALA A 68 0.99 7.19 -14.54
C ALA A 68 -0.48 7.59 -14.64
N ASN A 69 -1.33 6.89 -13.90
CA ASN A 69 -2.78 7.14 -13.83
C ASN A 69 -3.34 6.61 -12.51
N THR A 70 -4.65 6.71 -12.31
CA THR A 70 -5.34 6.23 -11.11
C THR A 70 -5.91 4.80 -11.23
N ASN A 71 -5.63 4.09 -12.34
CA ASN A 71 -6.12 2.72 -12.58
C ASN A 71 -5.15 1.64 -12.06
N TYR A 72 -4.47 1.90 -10.98
CA TYR A 72 -3.56 0.94 -10.36
C TYR A 72 -4.26 0.01 -9.39
N ALA A 73 -3.71 -1.19 -9.21
CA ALA A 73 -4.17 -2.13 -8.19
C ALA A 73 -3.59 -1.74 -6.82
N HIS A 74 -4.33 -2.03 -5.76
CA HIS A 74 -3.89 -1.78 -4.39
C HIS A 74 -4.24 -2.94 -3.48
N ASN A 75 -3.40 -3.16 -2.48
CA ASN A 75 -3.61 -4.13 -1.41
C ASN A 75 -3.49 -3.43 -0.06
N LEU A 76 -4.39 -3.74 0.86
CA LEU A 76 -4.42 -3.21 2.21
C LEU A 76 -4.38 -4.35 3.23
N GLY A 77 -3.67 -4.17 4.34
CA GLY A 77 -3.58 -5.18 5.39
C GLY A 77 -3.40 -4.59 6.78
N HIS A 78 -4.16 -5.08 7.76
CA HIS A 78 -3.89 -4.80 9.17
C HIS A 78 -2.67 -5.59 9.64
N ARG A 79 -1.80 -4.95 10.44
CA ARG A 79 -0.66 -5.63 11.06
C ARG A 79 -1.05 -6.30 12.37
N PRO A 80 -0.44 -7.47 12.71
CA PRO A 80 -0.59 -8.08 14.02
C PRO A 80 -0.20 -7.13 15.16
N GLY A 81 -0.84 -7.26 16.32
CA GLY A 81 -0.59 -6.42 17.49
C GLY A 81 -1.55 -5.25 17.65
N SER A 82 -2.28 -4.88 16.59
CA SER A 82 -3.33 -3.84 16.64
C SER A 82 -4.69 -4.39 17.05
N LEU A 83 -4.81 -5.70 17.25
CA LEU A 83 -6.06 -6.36 17.51
C LEU A 83 -6.11 -6.86 18.97
N THR A 84 -6.96 -6.28 19.79
CA THR A 84 -7.34 -6.90 21.06
C THR A 84 -8.20 -8.13 20.75
N SER A 85 -7.76 -9.31 21.22
CA SER A 85 -8.54 -10.53 21.13
C SER A 85 -9.87 -10.36 21.91
N GLY A 86 -10.97 -10.81 21.32
CA GLY A 86 -12.29 -10.78 21.96
C GLY A 86 -13.23 -9.68 21.51
N SER A 87 -12.82 -8.82 20.59
CA SER A 87 -13.73 -7.86 19.97
C SER A 87 -14.56 -8.55 18.88
N SER A 88 -15.87 -8.56 19.03
CA SER A 88 -16.82 -8.99 18.01
C SER A 88 -17.03 -7.93 16.90
N ASN A 89 -16.27 -6.85 16.95
CA ASN A 89 -16.38 -5.74 16.01
C ASN A 89 -15.74 -6.10 14.65
N GLN A 90 -16.47 -5.88 13.60
CA GLN A 90 -15.98 -6.03 12.23
C GLN A 90 -15.03 -4.86 11.91
N ARG A 91 -13.82 -5.18 11.51
CA ARG A 91 -12.80 -4.19 11.13
C ARG A 91 -12.80 -3.98 9.63
N ASN A 92 -12.71 -2.71 9.24
CA ASN A 92 -12.73 -2.29 7.86
C ASN A 92 -11.51 -1.40 7.59
N MET A 93 -10.93 -1.60 6.41
CA MET A 93 -9.93 -0.69 5.85
C MET A 93 -10.24 -0.51 4.38
N HIS A 94 -10.27 0.74 3.92
CA HIS A 94 -10.56 1.05 2.53
C HIS A 94 -9.78 2.30 2.09
N ILE A 95 -9.67 2.48 0.80
CA ILE A 95 -9.18 3.72 0.21
C ILE A 95 -10.39 4.60 -0.09
N GLU A 96 -10.39 5.80 0.47
CA GLU A 96 -11.43 6.79 0.25
C GLU A 96 -11.17 7.61 -1.02
N THR A 97 -9.90 8.01 -1.22
CA THR A 97 -9.49 8.79 -2.39
C THR A 97 -8.28 8.19 -3.06
N ILE A 98 -8.27 8.20 -4.39
CA ILE A 98 -7.17 7.74 -5.24
C ILE A 98 -6.70 8.90 -6.10
N ALA A 99 -5.40 9.20 -6.05
CA ALA A 99 -4.74 10.16 -6.92
C ALA A 99 -3.44 9.54 -7.48
N THR A 100 -2.86 10.12 -8.51
CA THR A 100 -1.59 9.63 -9.06
C THR A 100 -0.43 9.75 -8.07
N GLY A 101 -0.43 10.74 -7.20
CA GLY A 101 0.63 11.02 -6.22
C GLY A 101 0.31 10.65 -4.78
N SER A 102 -0.88 10.10 -4.49
CA SER A 102 -1.28 9.76 -3.12
C SER A 102 -2.53 8.88 -3.08
N ILE A 103 -2.76 8.25 -1.94
CA ILE A 103 -4.02 7.59 -1.59
C ILE A 103 -4.46 8.05 -0.19
N ASN A 104 -5.77 8.11 0.05
CA ASN A 104 -6.28 8.28 1.40
C ASN A 104 -6.80 6.95 1.93
N ILE A 105 -6.30 6.50 3.09
CA ILE A 105 -6.62 5.22 3.72
C ILE A 105 -7.42 5.48 4.99
N ILE A 106 -8.60 4.88 5.07
CA ILE A 106 -9.49 4.94 6.23
C ILE A 106 -9.49 3.60 6.96
N ASN A 107 -9.27 3.65 8.28
CA ASN A 107 -9.39 2.53 9.19
C ASN A 107 -10.59 2.73 10.12
N SER A 108 -11.48 1.76 10.16
CA SER A 108 -12.68 1.81 10.98
C SER A 108 -13.09 0.42 11.47
N TYR A 109 -13.97 0.38 12.45
CA TYR A 109 -14.68 -0.84 12.83
C TYR A 109 -16.16 -0.55 13.04
N THR A 110 -16.98 -1.58 12.84
CA THR A 110 -18.41 -1.49 13.10
C THR A 110 -18.70 -2.19 14.43
N THR A 111 -19.36 -1.49 15.34
CA THR A 111 -19.79 -2.04 16.62
C THR A 111 -20.95 -3.02 16.43
N THR A 112 -21.25 -3.84 17.45
CA THR A 112 -22.42 -4.74 17.45
C THR A 112 -23.76 -3.99 17.30
N GLY A 113 -23.80 -2.70 17.64
CA GLY A 113 -24.96 -1.83 17.42
C GLY A 113 -25.00 -1.16 16.02
N GLY A 114 -24.07 -1.48 15.13
CA GLY A 114 -24.00 -0.93 13.77
C GLY A 114 -23.35 0.44 13.65
N ALA A 115 -22.82 1.02 14.73
CA ALA A 115 -22.11 2.28 14.66
C ALA A 115 -20.72 2.11 14.03
N LEU A 116 -20.33 3.00 13.12
CA LEU A 116 -19.01 3.07 12.53
C LEU A 116 -18.11 3.93 13.41
N ILE A 117 -16.95 3.39 13.80
CA ILE A 117 -15.98 4.07 14.64
C ILE A 117 -14.63 4.07 13.91
N PHE A 118 -14.04 5.23 13.72
CA PHE A 118 -12.68 5.38 13.22
C PHE A 118 -11.67 5.07 14.32
N TYR A 119 -10.53 4.46 13.98
CA TYR A 119 -9.51 4.13 14.96
C TYR A 119 -8.13 4.02 14.34
N ASP A 120 -7.13 4.38 15.11
CA ASP A 120 -5.73 4.27 14.73
C ASP A 120 -5.25 2.83 14.86
N VAL A 121 -4.67 2.30 13.79
CA VAL A 121 -4.18 0.92 13.73
C VAL A 121 -2.96 0.80 12.85
N ASN A 122 -2.00 -0.03 13.28
CA ASN A 122 -0.88 -0.39 12.41
C ASN A 122 -1.40 -1.12 11.17
N HIS A 123 -1.01 -0.65 10.01
CA HIS A 123 -1.44 -1.23 8.74
C HIS A 123 -0.36 -1.18 7.67
N THR A 124 -0.59 -1.88 6.60
CA THR A 124 0.28 -1.90 5.42
C THR A 124 -0.54 -1.64 4.17
N PHE A 125 0.10 -1.09 3.16
CA PHE A 125 -0.46 -0.98 1.82
C PHE A 125 0.60 -1.27 0.77
N SER A 126 0.18 -1.72 -0.40
CA SER A 126 1.01 -1.77 -1.60
C SER A 126 0.21 -1.39 -2.84
N ILE A 127 0.92 -0.89 -3.84
CA ILE A 127 0.35 -0.42 -5.10
C ILE A 127 1.16 -1.00 -6.26
N ASP A 128 0.45 -1.60 -7.19
CA ASP A 128 0.97 -2.20 -8.41
C ASP A 128 0.38 -1.49 -9.63
N GLY A 129 1.21 -1.12 -10.59
CA GLY A 129 0.79 -0.38 -11.78
C GLY A 129 1.99 0.23 -12.50
N ASP A 130 1.76 1.25 -13.30
CA ASP A 130 2.80 1.97 -14.03
C ASP A 130 3.16 3.29 -13.31
N LEU A 131 4.45 3.57 -13.20
CA LEU A 131 4.94 4.90 -12.79
C LEU A 131 4.85 5.89 -13.98
N ALA A 132 4.67 7.18 -13.65
CA ALA A 132 4.64 8.27 -14.62
C ALA A 132 5.99 8.47 -15.34
#